data_ac8571d291eb148bbb2d413db9dc721c
#
_entry.id   ac8571d291eb148bbb2d413db9dc721c
#
_cell.length_a   1.000
_cell.length_b   1.000
_cell.length_c   1.000
_cell.angle_alpha   90.00
_cell.angle_beta   90.00
_cell.angle_gamma   90.00
#
_symmetry.space_group_name_H-M   'P 1'
#
loop_
_entity.id
_entity.type
_entity.pdbx_description
1 polymer ?
#
loop_
_entity_poly.entity_id
_entity_poly.type
_entity_poly.pdbx_seq_one_letter_code
_entity_poly.pdbx_strand_id
1 'polypeptide(L)'
;ALIGYIWYEAPAEEMNFTTLLEMINASEAREDDPDFQSPVDLMFERLEQKDPDHFAVRQYKKFLLSAGKTRSSILISCGARLAPFDIREVRELMEDDEMELDTIGDEKTILFLIMSDTDTTFNFILAMLQSQLINLLCDRADDKYGGRLPVHVRLILDEFANIGQIPNFDKLIATIRSREISASIILQSQSQLKAIYKDAAEIISDNCDSVLFLSGRGKNAKDISDALGKETIDSFNTSENRGSQTSHGLNYQKLGKALMSEDEIAIMDGGKCILQLRGVRPFLS
;
A
#
# COMPACT_ATOMS: atom_id res chain seq x y z
N ALA A 1 18.43 11.58 13.83
CA ALA A 1 18.96 12.77 14.49
C ALA A 1 18.28 14.01 13.92
N LEU A 2 18.47 14.35 12.63
CA LEU A 2 17.97 15.60 12.03
C LEU A 2 16.44 15.73 12.16
N ILE A 3 15.67 14.70 11.76
CA ILE A 3 14.22 14.71 11.93
C ILE A 3 13.82 14.90 13.41
N GLY A 4 14.54 14.26 14.34
CA GLY A 4 14.28 14.47 15.77
C GLY A 4 14.63 15.87 16.24
N TYR A 5 15.64 16.52 15.68
CA TYR A 5 15.94 17.92 15.96
C TYR A 5 14.82 18.84 15.47
N ILE A 6 14.41 18.68 14.20
CA ILE A 6 13.30 19.45 13.61
C ILE A 6 12.03 19.28 14.44
N TRP A 7 11.67 18.04 14.79
CA TRP A 7 10.44 17.73 15.53
C TRP A 7 10.37 18.37 16.92
N TYR A 8 11.49 18.44 17.65
CA TYR A 8 11.49 18.89 19.03
C TYR A 8 11.92 20.34 19.22
N GLU A 9 12.72 20.88 18.31
CA GLU A 9 13.38 22.18 18.52
C GLU A 9 13.04 23.22 17.43
N ALA A 10 12.52 22.80 16.25
CA ALA A 10 12.18 23.75 15.19
C ALA A 10 10.78 24.36 15.41
N PRO A 11 10.53 25.60 14.96
CA PRO A 11 9.19 26.16 14.86
C PRO A 11 8.35 25.39 13.82
N ALA A 12 7.02 25.53 13.90
CA ALA A 12 6.09 24.75 13.06
C ALA A 12 6.35 24.94 11.55
N GLU A 13 6.72 26.15 11.14
CA GLU A 13 7.00 26.52 9.75
C GLU A 13 8.23 25.79 9.17
N GLU A 14 9.13 25.33 10.05
CA GLU A 14 10.34 24.59 9.67
C GLU A 14 10.19 23.07 9.80
N MET A 15 9.03 22.56 10.22
CA MET A 15 8.77 21.11 10.37
C MET A 15 8.42 20.46 9.02
N ASN A 16 9.30 20.61 8.03
CA ASN A 16 9.09 20.10 6.67
C ASN A 16 10.36 19.47 6.07
N PHE A 17 10.22 18.90 4.87
CA PHE A 17 11.33 18.27 4.15
C PHE A 17 12.36 19.26 3.61
N THR A 18 11.96 20.50 3.35
CA THR A 18 12.89 21.56 2.91
C THR A 18 13.95 21.82 3.97
N THR A 19 13.54 22.03 5.22
CA THR A 19 14.44 22.18 6.36
C THR A 19 15.34 20.96 6.54
N LEU A 20 14.79 19.75 6.38
CA LEU A 20 15.61 18.52 6.47
C LEU A 20 16.69 18.48 5.40
N LEU A 21 16.38 18.83 4.15
CA LEU A 21 17.34 18.88 3.04
C LEU A 21 18.43 19.95 3.28
N GLU A 22 18.04 21.13 3.77
CA GLU A 22 18.98 22.19 4.11
C GLU A 22 19.94 21.74 5.22
N MET A 23 19.44 21.06 6.25
CA MET A 23 20.29 20.49 7.30
C MET A 23 21.23 19.41 6.75
N ILE A 24 20.78 18.53 5.84
CA ILE A 24 21.65 17.53 5.20
C ILE A 24 22.73 18.20 4.39
N ASN A 25 22.39 19.22 3.60
CA ASN A 25 23.34 19.97 2.78
C ASN A 25 24.34 20.77 3.64
N ALA A 26 23.91 21.27 4.79
CA ALA A 26 24.76 21.94 5.76
C ALA A 26 25.63 20.98 6.61
N SER A 27 25.34 19.66 6.55
CA SER A 27 26.08 18.63 7.28
C SER A 27 27.31 18.18 6.47
N GLU A 28 28.29 19.05 6.30
CA GLU A 28 29.57 18.68 5.67
C GLU A 28 30.38 17.75 6.57
N ALA A 29 31.03 16.75 5.97
CA ALA A 29 32.08 15.97 6.62
C ALA A 29 33.34 16.08 5.78
N ARG A 30 34.41 16.68 6.33
CA ARG A 30 35.70 16.82 5.65
C ARG A 30 36.64 15.71 6.09
N GLU A 31 37.23 15.02 5.13
CA GLU A 31 38.20 13.93 5.41
C GLU A 31 39.59 14.47 5.78
N ASP A 32 39.93 15.63 5.25
CA ASP A 32 41.23 16.31 5.37
C ASP A 32 41.32 17.18 6.61
N ASP A 33 40.23 17.47 7.29
CA ASP A 33 40.16 18.25 8.51
C ASP A 33 39.27 17.55 9.56
N PRO A 34 39.86 16.72 10.43
CA PRO A 34 39.15 16.02 11.49
C PRO A 34 38.46 16.93 12.53
N ASP A 35 38.96 18.17 12.68
CA ASP A 35 38.45 19.14 13.64
C ASP A 35 37.37 20.06 13.02
N PHE A 36 37.05 19.87 11.74
CA PHE A 36 36.00 20.64 11.07
C PHE A 36 34.64 20.37 11.69
N GLN A 37 33.99 21.44 12.08
CA GLN A 37 32.62 21.44 12.58
C GLN A 37 31.69 22.11 11.57
N SER A 38 30.70 21.37 11.07
CA SER A 38 29.63 21.91 10.24
C SER A 38 28.68 22.78 11.06
N PRO A 39 27.86 23.64 10.41
CA PRO A 39 26.81 24.38 11.11
C PRO A 39 25.89 23.47 11.91
N VAL A 40 25.60 22.26 11.39
CA VAL A 40 24.76 21.27 12.07
C VAL A 40 25.44 20.69 13.30
N ASP A 41 26.75 20.42 13.25
CA ASP A 41 27.49 19.98 14.43
C ASP A 41 27.37 21.00 15.57
N LEU A 42 27.50 22.29 15.26
CA LEU A 42 27.36 23.38 16.23
C LEU A 42 25.95 23.48 16.81
N MET A 43 24.91 23.22 15.99
CA MET A 43 23.51 23.17 16.47
C MET A 43 23.32 22.04 17.49
N PHE A 44 23.82 20.84 17.18
CA PHE A 44 23.73 19.70 18.09
C PHE A 44 24.58 19.88 19.35
N GLU A 45 25.73 20.52 19.26
CA GLU A 45 26.58 20.84 20.43
C GLU A 45 25.83 21.80 21.39
N ARG A 46 25.19 22.84 20.86
CA ARG A 46 24.36 23.76 21.68
C ARG A 46 23.17 23.03 22.33
N LEU A 47 22.53 22.12 21.61
CA LEU A 47 21.43 21.34 22.15
C LEU A 47 21.93 20.39 23.24
N GLU A 48 23.10 19.78 23.07
CA GLU A 48 23.73 18.91 24.07
C GLU A 48 24.08 19.66 25.35
N GLN A 49 24.54 20.90 25.23
CA GLN A 49 24.79 21.75 26.41
C GLN A 49 23.53 22.08 27.19
N LYS A 50 22.40 22.21 26.49
CA LYS A 50 21.07 22.49 27.08
C LYS A 50 20.44 21.23 27.67
N ASP A 51 20.48 20.11 26.94
CA ASP A 51 19.93 18.81 27.32
C ASP A 51 20.79 17.67 26.77
N PRO A 52 21.73 17.14 27.57
CA PRO A 52 22.61 16.04 27.17
C PRO A 52 21.88 14.73 26.84
N ASP A 53 20.67 14.53 27.39
CA ASP A 53 19.85 13.33 27.21
C ASP A 53 18.79 13.48 26.10
N HIS A 54 18.78 14.61 25.40
CA HIS A 54 17.84 14.86 24.30
C HIS A 54 17.90 13.76 23.25
N PHE A 55 16.72 13.30 22.80
CA PHE A 55 16.62 12.22 21.82
C PHE A 55 17.48 12.47 20.57
N ALA A 56 17.38 13.65 19.98
CA ALA A 56 18.12 14.00 18.76
C ALA A 56 19.63 13.98 18.98
N VAL A 57 20.12 14.48 20.13
CA VAL A 57 21.54 14.46 20.52
C VAL A 57 22.05 13.02 20.62
N ARG A 58 21.32 12.14 21.30
CA ARG A 58 21.71 10.73 21.42
C ARG A 58 21.81 10.04 20.05
N GLN A 59 20.92 10.35 19.09
CA GLN A 59 21.00 9.81 17.75
C GLN A 59 22.16 10.43 16.95
N TYR A 60 22.45 11.72 17.14
CA TYR A 60 23.56 12.38 16.46
C TYR A 60 24.91 11.86 16.93
N LYS A 61 25.09 11.61 18.21
CA LYS A 61 26.29 10.97 18.74
C LYS A 61 26.57 9.62 18.09
N LYS A 62 25.55 8.81 17.81
CA LYS A 62 25.73 7.54 17.08
C LYS A 62 26.24 7.76 15.66
N PHE A 63 25.76 8.79 14.97
CA PHE A 63 26.26 9.16 13.65
C PHE A 63 27.72 9.60 13.71
N LEU A 64 28.10 10.38 14.71
CA LEU A 64 29.47 10.84 14.91
C LEU A 64 30.48 9.72 15.23
N LEU A 65 30.04 8.56 15.76
CA LEU A 65 30.90 7.39 15.95
C LEU A 65 31.43 6.80 14.64
N SER A 66 30.80 7.13 13.52
CA SER A 66 31.22 6.66 12.20
C SER A 66 32.47 7.40 11.73
N ALA A 67 33.37 6.70 11.03
CA ALA A 67 34.53 7.33 10.38
C ALA A 67 34.07 8.36 9.33
N GLY A 68 34.92 9.38 9.04
CA GLY A 68 34.59 10.48 8.12
C GLY A 68 34.08 10.01 6.76
N LYS A 69 34.73 9.01 6.14
CA LYS A 69 34.25 8.39 4.87
C LYS A 69 32.85 7.77 4.98
N THR A 70 32.57 7.14 6.10
CA THR A 70 31.23 6.54 6.34
C THR A 70 30.18 7.63 6.52
N ARG A 71 30.50 8.72 7.25
CA ARG A 71 29.62 9.88 7.39
C ARG A 71 29.29 10.51 6.04
N SER A 72 30.32 10.78 5.22
CA SER A 72 30.13 11.31 3.86
C SER A 72 29.25 10.38 3.00
N SER A 73 29.48 9.06 3.05
CA SER A 73 28.66 8.09 2.32
C SER A 73 27.20 8.07 2.78
N ILE A 74 26.95 8.22 4.08
CA ILE A 74 25.61 8.32 4.65
C ILE A 74 24.92 9.58 4.12
N LEU A 75 25.57 10.75 4.19
CA LEU A 75 25.01 12.02 3.72
C LEU A 75 24.70 11.99 2.22
N ILE A 76 25.61 11.48 1.39
CA ILE A 76 25.41 11.30 -0.05
C ILE A 76 24.20 10.36 -0.31
N SER A 77 24.11 9.26 0.43
CA SER A 77 22.99 8.32 0.29
C SER A 77 21.64 8.94 0.70
N CYS A 78 21.63 9.76 1.76
CA CYS A 78 20.44 10.51 2.17
C CYS A 78 20.04 11.53 1.11
N GLY A 79 20.99 12.34 0.62
CA GLY A 79 20.74 13.31 -0.44
C GLY A 79 20.19 12.67 -1.71
N ALA A 80 20.78 11.56 -2.16
CA ALA A 80 20.30 10.85 -3.34
C ALA A 80 18.86 10.30 -3.19
N ARG A 81 18.49 9.81 -2.00
CA ARG A 81 17.15 9.29 -1.72
C ARG A 81 16.09 10.38 -1.55
N LEU A 82 16.50 11.54 -1.05
CA LEU A 82 15.63 12.69 -0.83
C LEU A 82 15.63 13.68 -2.01
N ALA A 83 16.41 13.40 -3.07
CA ALA A 83 16.46 14.25 -4.26
C ALA A 83 15.08 14.60 -4.87
N PRO A 84 14.06 13.72 -4.87
CA PRO A 84 12.73 14.10 -5.34
C PRO A 84 12.09 15.25 -4.55
N PHE A 85 12.41 15.41 -3.26
CA PHE A 85 11.92 16.52 -2.44
C PHE A 85 12.67 17.84 -2.69
N ASP A 86 13.72 17.83 -3.51
CA ASP A 86 14.45 19.04 -3.92
C ASP A 86 13.80 19.73 -5.14
N ILE A 87 12.85 19.05 -5.79
CA ILE A 87 12.06 19.59 -6.89
C ILE A 87 11.13 20.68 -6.32
N ARG A 88 11.14 21.85 -6.95
CA ARG A 88 10.43 23.04 -6.44
C ARG A 88 8.94 22.78 -6.19
N GLU A 89 8.27 22.14 -7.14
CA GLU A 89 6.84 21.84 -7.07
C GLU A 89 6.51 20.87 -5.93
N VAL A 90 7.42 19.92 -5.64
CA VAL A 90 7.28 18.98 -4.51
C VAL A 90 7.52 19.69 -3.18
N ARG A 91 8.49 20.62 -3.11
CA ARG A 91 8.71 21.44 -1.91
C ARG A 91 7.47 22.24 -1.58
N GLU A 92 6.95 23.00 -2.56
CA GLU A 92 5.75 23.84 -2.40
C GLU A 92 4.54 23.00 -1.94
N LEU A 93 4.37 21.77 -2.50
CA LEU A 93 3.28 20.86 -2.11
C LEU A 93 3.42 20.32 -0.69
N MET A 94 4.64 20.22 -0.15
CA MET A 94 4.92 19.57 1.14
C MET A 94 5.38 20.57 2.23
N GLU A 95 5.22 21.85 1.99
CA GLU A 95 5.62 22.91 2.92
C GLU A 95 4.65 23.03 4.09
N ASP A 96 3.34 22.97 3.78
CA ASP A 96 2.25 23.15 4.74
C ASP A 96 1.25 21.98 4.70
N ASP A 97 0.48 21.79 5.77
CA ASP A 97 -0.65 20.87 5.83
C ASP A 97 -1.96 21.56 5.46
N GLU A 98 -2.31 21.53 4.17
CA GLU A 98 -3.57 22.07 3.65
C GLU A 98 -4.73 21.05 3.68
N MET A 99 -4.42 19.76 3.87
CA MET A 99 -5.40 18.69 3.70
C MET A 99 -6.10 18.30 5.00
N GLU A 100 -5.50 18.58 6.15
CA GLU A 100 -6.01 18.17 7.47
C GLU A 100 -6.50 16.72 7.49
N LEU A 101 -5.65 15.80 7.02
CA LEU A 101 -5.98 14.39 6.77
C LEU A 101 -6.59 13.69 7.99
N ASP A 102 -6.25 14.11 9.19
CA ASP A 102 -6.76 13.58 10.45
C ASP A 102 -8.24 13.90 10.70
N THR A 103 -8.80 14.87 9.98
CA THR A 103 -10.20 15.31 10.13
C THR A 103 -11.17 14.66 9.14
N ILE A 104 -10.67 13.94 8.12
CA ILE A 104 -11.50 13.37 7.03
C ILE A 104 -12.63 12.46 7.55
N GLY A 105 -12.44 11.78 8.68
CA GLY A 105 -13.45 10.93 9.30
C GLY A 105 -14.40 11.64 10.27
N ASP A 106 -14.23 12.94 10.51
CA ASP A 106 -15.04 13.71 11.45
C ASP A 106 -16.33 14.20 10.81
N GLU A 107 -16.29 14.59 9.54
CA GLU A 107 -17.41 15.09 8.77
C GLU A 107 -17.42 14.55 7.31
N LYS A 108 -18.49 14.81 6.56
CA LYS A 108 -18.63 14.36 5.18
C LYS A 108 -17.68 15.13 4.27
N THR A 109 -16.59 14.50 3.92
CA THR A 109 -15.52 15.05 3.08
C THR A 109 -15.29 14.18 1.85
N ILE A 110 -14.91 14.78 0.73
CA ILE A 110 -14.43 14.08 -0.47
C ILE A 110 -13.05 14.63 -0.81
N LEU A 111 -12.06 13.74 -0.81
CA LEU A 111 -10.68 14.03 -1.22
C LEU A 111 -10.40 13.35 -2.55
N PHE A 112 -10.01 14.12 -3.57
CA PHE A 112 -9.55 13.62 -4.86
C PHE A 112 -8.02 13.69 -4.92
N LEU A 113 -7.38 12.54 -5.13
CA LEU A 113 -5.94 12.42 -5.35
C LEU A 113 -5.71 12.06 -6.81
N ILE A 114 -5.19 13.01 -7.58
CA ILE A 114 -4.98 12.85 -9.03
C ILE A 114 -3.49 12.58 -9.26
N MET A 115 -3.20 11.50 -9.97
CA MET A 115 -1.83 11.11 -10.36
C MET A 115 -1.74 10.88 -11.87
N SER A 116 -0.54 10.96 -12.40
CA SER A 116 -0.27 10.57 -13.78
C SER A 116 -0.23 9.05 -13.90
N ASP A 117 -0.85 8.51 -14.94
CA ASP A 117 -0.79 7.08 -15.33
C ASP A 117 0.46 6.74 -16.16
N THR A 118 1.13 7.75 -16.71
CA THR A 118 2.31 7.56 -17.55
C THR A 118 3.63 7.91 -16.87
N ASP A 119 3.61 8.72 -15.80
CA ASP A 119 4.79 9.12 -15.03
C ASP A 119 4.69 8.62 -13.59
N THR A 120 5.55 7.70 -13.23
CA THR A 120 5.61 7.06 -11.91
C THR A 120 6.56 7.75 -10.93
N THR A 121 7.21 8.83 -11.35
CA THR A 121 8.26 9.52 -10.57
C THR A 121 7.77 9.92 -9.17
N PHE A 122 6.53 10.37 -9.06
CA PHE A 122 5.94 10.90 -7.82
C PHE A 122 4.97 9.94 -7.11
N ASN A 123 4.85 8.70 -7.57
CA ASN A 123 3.92 7.73 -6.96
C ASN A 123 4.24 7.45 -5.49
N PHE A 124 5.49 7.59 -5.09
CA PHE A 124 5.90 7.44 -3.68
C PHE A 124 5.21 8.45 -2.75
N ILE A 125 4.89 9.66 -3.23
CA ILE A 125 4.16 10.69 -2.45
C ILE A 125 2.76 10.17 -2.13
N LEU A 126 2.07 9.58 -3.13
CA LEU A 126 0.74 9.00 -2.90
C LEU A 126 0.79 7.78 -1.98
N ALA A 127 1.78 6.91 -2.12
CA ALA A 127 1.96 5.78 -1.23
C ALA A 127 2.20 6.23 0.22
N MET A 128 2.99 7.28 0.41
CA MET A 128 3.25 7.90 1.71
C MET A 128 1.98 8.53 2.28
N LEU A 129 1.25 9.32 1.48
CA LEU A 129 -0.01 9.95 1.86
C LEU A 129 -1.05 8.91 2.28
N GLN A 130 -1.24 7.83 1.49
CA GLN A 130 -2.18 6.76 1.82
C GLN A 130 -1.82 6.07 3.15
N SER A 131 -0.54 5.80 3.37
CA SER A 131 -0.07 5.24 4.64
C SER A 131 -0.33 6.19 5.81
N GLN A 132 -0.03 7.47 5.64
CA GLN A 132 -0.25 8.49 6.65
C GLN A 132 -1.75 8.67 6.95
N LEU A 133 -2.58 8.82 5.91
CA LEU A 133 -4.03 8.95 6.03
C LEU A 133 -4.65 7.80 6.83
N ILE A 134 -4.34 6.55 6.46
CA ILE A 134 -4.92 5.39 7.15
C ILE A 134 -4.50 5.35 8.62
N ASN A 135 -3.22 5.62 8.93
CA ASN A 135 -2.74 5.67 10.31
C ASN A 135 -3.42 6.78 11.11
N LEU A 136 -3.47 8.01 10.58
CA LEU A 136 -4.13 9.14 11.24
C LEU A 136 -5.62 8.87 11.52
N LEU A 137 -6.33 8.28 10.56
CA LEU A 137 -7.74 7.90 10.74
C LEU A 137 -7.90 6.80 11.80
N CYS A 138 -6.98 5.84 11.87
CA CYS A 138 -7.00 4.82 12.92
C CYS A 138 -6.74 5.43 14.30
N ASP A 139 -5.73 6.27 14.43
CA ASP A 139 -5.39 6.97 15.67
C ASP A 139 -6.55 7.89 16.11
N ARG A 140 -7.14 8.62 15.17
CA ARG A 140 -8.31 9.47 15.41
C ARG A 140 -9.51 8.68 15.90
N ALA A 141 -9.78 7.51 15.31
CA ALA A 141 -10.84 6.63 15.75
C ALA A 141 -10.61 6.14 17.18
N ASP A 142 -9.38 5.71 17.48
CA ASP A 142 -9.03 5.13 18.78
C ASP A 142 -8.98 6.20 19.88
N ASP A 143 -8.30 7.32 19.66
CA ASP A 143 -8.02 8.32 20.69
C ASP A 143 -9.20 9.27 20.93
N LYS A 144 -9.92 9.67 19.87
CA LYS A 144 -10.99 10.66 19.98
C LYS A 144 -12.38 10.03 20.06
N TYR A 145 -12.61 8.92 19.36
CA TYR A 145 -13.96 8.37 19.15
C TYR A 145 -14.16 6.98 19.76
N GLY A 146 -13.24 6.50 20.58
CA GLY A 146 -13.38 5.22 21.29
C GLY A 146 -13.39 4.00 20.38
N GLY A 147 -12.65 4.06 19.27
CA GLY A 147 -12.38 2.97 18.35
C GLY A 147 -13.16 3.01 17.04
N ARG A 148 -13.99 4.06 16.80
CA ARG A 148 -14.83 4.11 15.59
C ARG A 148 -15.09 5.53 15.12
N LEU A 149 -14.77 5.83 13.85
CA LEU A 149 -15.02 7.14 13.27
C LEU A 149 -16.53 7.45 13.19
N PRO A 150 -16.93 8.72 13.38
CA PRO A 150 -18.34 9.13 13.28
C PRO A 150 -18.87 9.07 11.84
N VAL A 151 -18.02 9.26 10.84
CA VAL A 151 -18.36 9.15 9.42
C VAL A 151 -17.52 8.03 8.80
N HIS A 152 -18.19 7.13 8.07
CA HIS A 152 -17.52 6.04 7.35
C HIS A 152 -16.61 6.60 6.26
N VAL A 153 -15.32 6.23 6.28
CA VAL A 153 -14.35 6.62 5.27
C VAL A 153 -14.16 5.46 4.28
N ARG A 154 -14.40 5.73 3.00
CA ARG A 154 -14.18 4.77 1.93
C ARG A 154 -13.02 5.21 1.03
N LEU A 155 -11.97 4.42 1.01
CA LEU A 155 -10.84 4.57 0.10
C LEU A 155 -11.19 3.89 -1.23
N ILE A 156 -11.23 4.65 -2.32
CA ILE A 156 -11.38 4.11 -3.69
C ILE A 156 -10.02 4.21 -4.34
N LEU A 157 -9.33 3.08 -4.44
CA LEU A 157 -7.96 2.98 -4.92
C LEU A 157 -7.97 2.46 -6.35
N ASP A 158 -8.28 3.37 -7.28
CA ASP A 158 -8.27 3.07 -8.71
C ASP A 158 -6.81 2.93 -9.20
N GLU A 159 -6.59 2.05 -10.17
CA GLU A 159 -5.24 1.69 -10.65
C GLU A 159 -4.25 1.45 -9.50
N PHE A 160 -4.68 0.67 -8.50
CA PHE A 160 -3.93 0.46 -7.25
C PHE A 160 -2.47 0.08 -7.45
N ALA A 161 -2.18 -0.66 -8.54
CA ALA A 161 -0.81 -1.02 -8.89
C ALA A 161 0.09 0.19 -9.20
N ASN A 162 -0.49 1.29 -9.68
CA ASN A 162 0.26 2.49 -10.04
C ASN A 162 0.64 3.33 -8.81
N ILE A 163 -0.08 3.20 -7.70
CA ILE A 163 0.27 3.89 -6.44
C ILE A 163 1.62 3.40 -5.91
N GLY A 164 2.02 2.17 -6.28
CA GLY A 164 3.20 1.51 -5.72
C GLY A 164 2.90 0.80 -4.40
N GLN A 165 3.95 0.49 -3.66
CA GLN A 165 3.79 -0.20 -2.38
C GLN A 165 3.46 0.79 -1.26
N ILE A 166 2.25 0.74 -0.73
CA ILE A 166 1.87 1.44 0.50
C ILE A 166 2.50 0.69 1.68
N PRO A 167 3.33 1.35 2.52
CA PRO A 167 3.96 0.70 3.66
C PRO A 167 2.97 0.04 4.61
N ASN A 168 3.20 -1.22 4.98
CA ASN A 168 2.37 -2.01 5.92
C ASN A 168 0.88 -2.14 5.54
N PHE A 169 0.53 -1.98 4.26
CA PHE A 169 -0.87 -2.02 3.81
C PHE A 169 -1.56 -3.36 4.12
N ASP A 170 -0.82 -4.47 4.08
CA ASP A 170 -1.29 -5.80 4.49
C ASP A 170 -1.80 -5.85 5.94
N LYS A 171 -1.14 -5.13 6.83
CA LYS A 171 -1.56 -5.01 8.24
C LYS A 171 -2.69 -4.00 8.41
N LEU A 172 -2.60 -2.87 7.71
CA LEU A 172 -3.60 -1.80 7.79
C LEU A 172 -4.96 -2.31 7.32
N ILE A 173 -5.06 -2.98 6.17
CA ILE A 173 -6.32 -3.47 5.63
C ILE A 173 -7.04 -4.46 6.56
N ALA A 174 -6.29 -5.21 7.37
CA ALA A 174 -6.86 -6.12 8.35
C ALA A 174 -7.49 -5.40 9.55
N THR A 175 -7.11 -4.16 9.83
CA THR A 175 -7.49 -3.43 11.05
C THR A 175 -8.51 -2.32 10.81
N ILE A 176 -8.61 -1.78 9.62
CA ILE A 176 -9.43 -0.60 9.29
C ILE A 176 -10.93 -0.81 9.46
N ARG A 177 -11.43 -2.04 9.28
CA ARG A 177 -12.86 -2.36 9.31
C ARG A 177 -13.55 -1.96 10.62
N SER A 178 -12.93 -2.23 11.76
CA SER A 178 -13.49 -1.92 13.09
C SER A 178 -13.61 -0.41 13.31
N ARG A 179 -12.83 0.39 12.60
CA ARG A 179 -12.73 1.85 12.71
C ARG A 179 -13.61 2.62 11.74
N GLU A 180 -14.57 1.97 11.08
CA GLU A 180 -15.41 2.56 10.01
C GLU A 180 -14.61 3.02 8.78
N ILE A 181 -13.55 2.30 8.44
CA ILE A 181 -12.77 2.53 7.24
C ILE A 181 -12.87 1.32 6.32
N SER A 182 -13.10 1.54 5.04
CA SER A 182 -13.10 0.50 4.01
C SER A 182 -12.26 0.87 2.81
N ALA A 183 -11.73 -0.13 2.10
CA ALA A 183 -10.97 0.07 0.89
C ALA A 183 -11.60 -0.70 -0.27
N SER A 184 -11.70 -0.05 -1.44
CA SER A 184 -12.03 -0.65 -2.72
C SER A 184 -10.78 -0.63 -3.58
N ILE A 185 -10.17 -1.79 -3.78
CA ILE A 185 -8.94 -1.95 -4.54
C ILE A 185 -9.31 -2.36 -5.95
N ILE A 186 -8.93 -1.55 -6.95
CA ILE A 186 -9.21 -1.81 -8.36
C ILE A 186 -7.91 -2.19 -9.06
N LEU A 187 -7.92 -3.33 -9.73
CA LEU A 187 -6.77 -3.93 -10.39
C LEU A 187 -7.17 -4.46 -11.76
N GLN A 188 -6.27 -4.40 -12.71
CA GLN A 188 -6.44 -5.06 -14.01
C GLN A 188 -6.17 -6.57 -13.91
N SER A 189 -5.32 -6.99 -12.96
CA SER A 189 -5.07 -8.39 -12.66
C SER A 189 -4.50 -8.62 -11.28
N GLN A 190 -4.73 -9.79 -10.70
CA GLN A 190 -4.12 -10.21 -9.43
C GLN A 190 -2.58 -10.29 -9.51
N SER A 191 -2.02 -10.50 -10.71
CA SER A 191 -0.57 -10.53 -10.90
C SER A 191 0.09 -9.18 -10.63
N GLN A 192 -0.61 -8.05 -10.83
CA GLN A 192 -0.12 -6.71 -10.46
C GLN A 192 0.07 -6.60 -8.95
N LEU A 193 -0.91 -7.05 -8.17
CA LEU A 193 -0.81 -7.05 -6.71
C LEU A 193 0.38 -7.91 -6.23
N LYS A 194 0.54 -9.11 -6.82
CA LYS A 194 1.63 -10.01 -6.50
C LYS A 194 3.00 -9.47 -6.88
N ALA A 195 3.11 -8.70 -7.97
CA ALA A 195 4.36 -8.06 -8.37
C ALA A 195 4.84 -7.03 -7.33
N ILE A 196 3.92 -6.29 -6.71
CA ILE A 196 4.23 -5.20 -5.77
C ILE A 196 4.37 -5.74 -4.33
N TYR A 197 3.41 -6.53 -3.86
CA TYR A 197 3.32 -6.95 -2.47
C TYR A 197 3.87 -8.37 -2.21
N LYS A 198 4.28 -9.11 -3.27
CA LYS A 198 4.84 -10.47 -3.16
C LYS A 198 3.93 -11.38 -2.33
N ASP A 199 4.45 -11.95 -1.24
CA ASP A 199 3.71 -12.85 -0.35
C ASP A 199 2.57 -12.15 0.40
N ALA A 200 2.69 -10.85 0.67
CA ALA A 200 1.63 -10.06 1.30
C ALA A 200 0.40 -9.83 0.39
N ALA A 201 0.50 -10.09 -0.91
CA ALA A 201 -0.62 -9.96 -1.84
C ALA A 201 -1.80 -10.88 -1.49
N GLU A 202 -1.52 -12.09 -1.01
CA GLU A 202 -2.54 -13.05 -0.58
C GLU A 202 -3.26 -12.52 0.67
N ILE A 203 -2.52 -11.95 1.63
CA ILE A 203 -3.10 -11.35 2.85
C ILE A 203 -4.06 -10.21 2.49
N ILE A 204 -3.66 -9.35 1.53
CA ILE A 204 -4.51 -8.24 1.08
C ILE A 204 -5.79 -8.77 0.45
N SER A 205 -5.69 -9.75 -0.47
CA SER A 205 -6.85 -10.35 -1.14
C SER A 205 -7.78 -11.05 -0.15
N ASP A 206 -7.25 -11.78 0.82
CA ASP A 206 -8.03 -12.51 1.83
C ASP A 206 -8.77 -11.58 2.80
N ASN A 207 -8.32 -10.35 2.96
CA ASN A 207 -9.02 -9.31 3.74
C ASN A 207 -10.12 -8.60 2.94
N CYS A 208 -10.27 -8.88 1.64
CA CYS A 208 -11.37 -8.37 0.84
C CYS A 208 -12.59 -9.32 0.95
N ASP A 209 -13.63 -8.88 1.65
CA ASP A 209 -14.87 -9.66 1.82
C ASP A 209 -15.70 -9.79 0.52
N SER A 210 -15.44 -8.91 -0.45
CA SER A 210 -16.15 -8.85 -1.73
C SER A 210 -15.15 -8.80 -2.87
N VAL A 211 -15.33 -9.65 -3.86
CA VAL A 211 -14.57 -9.64 -5.11
C VAL A 211 -15.52 -9.48 -6.28
N LEU A 212 -15.36 -8.40 -7.02
CA LEU A 212 -16.11 -8.13 -8.25
C LEU A 212 -15.20 -8.37 -9.45
N PHE A 213 -15.53 -9.36 -10.26
CA PHE A 213 -14.83 -9.68 -11.50
C PHE A 213 -15.66 -9.20 -12.69
N LEU A 214 -15.12 -8.29 -13.48
CA LEU A 214 -15.80 -7.69 -14.63
C LEU A 214 -15.45 -8.43 -15.92
N SER A 215 -14.18 -8.73 -16.15
CA SER A 215 -13.70 -9.49 -17.30
C SER A 215 -12.24 -9.90 -17.10
N GLY A 216 -11.78 -10.89 -17.86
CA GLY A 216 -10.40 -11.32 -17.87
C GLY A 216 -10.18 -12.57 -18.69
N ARG A 217 -8.91 -12.83 -19.06
CA ARG A 217 -8.49 -13.99 -19.84
C ARG A 217 -7.31 -14.69 -19.20
N GLY A 218 -7.00 -15.89 -19.63
CA GLY A 218 -5.85 -16.66 -19.18
C GLY A 218 -5.87 -16.88 -17.67
N LYS A 219 -4.79 -16.53 -16.98
CA LYS A 219 -4.67 -16.78 -15.55
C LYS A 219 -5.80 -16.17 -14.72
N ASN A 220 -6.26 -14.96 -15.04
CA ASN A 220 -7.37 -14.32 -14.31
C ASN A 220 -8.66 -15.12 -14.43
N ALA A 221 -9.01 -15.62 -15.64
CA ALA A 221 -10.20 -16.45 -15.85
C ALA A 221 -10.07 -17.78 -15.11
N LYS A 222 -8.88 -18.38 -15.10
CA LYS A 222 -8.60 -19.61 -14.37
C LYS A 222 -8.76 -19.43 -12.86
N ASP A 223 -8.16 -18.38 -12.28
CA ASP A 223 -8.23 -18.10 -10.84
C ASP A 223 -9.69 -17.92 -10.40
N ILE A 224 -10.52 -17.26 -11.21
CA ILE A 224 -11.98 -17.12 -10.96
C ILE A 224 -12.69 -18.46 -11.11
N SER A 225 -12.41 -19.25 -12.14
CA SER A 225 -13.03 -20.59 -12.31
C SER A 225 -12.73 -21.49 -11.12
N ASP A 226 -11.49 -21.49 -10.64
CA ASP A 226 -11.08 -22.26 -9.47
C ASP A 226 -11.78 -21.77 -8.19
N ALA A 227 -11.93 -20.45 -8.02
CA ALA A 227 -12.61 -19.84 -6.88
C ALA A 227 -14.14 -20.08 -6.88
N LEU A 228 -14.77 -20.17 -8.04
CA LEU A 228 -16.19 -20.52 -8.16
C LEU A 228 -16.46 -21.97 -7.76
N GLY A 229 -15.47 -22.86 -7.91
CA GLY A 229 -15.56 -24.25 -7.55
C GLY A 229 -16.25 -25.12 -8.61
N LYS A 230 -16.70 -26.31 -8.19
CA LYS A 230 -17.26 -27.34 -9.05
C LYS A 230 -18.63 -27.77 -8.55
N GLU A 231 -19.53 -28.08 -9.50
CA GLU A 231 -20.75 -28.81 -9.24
C GLU A 231 -20.57 -30.30 -9.55
N THR A 232 -21.32 -31.14 -8.87
CA THR A 232 -21.35 -32.57 -9.18
C THR A 232 -22.40 -32.84 -10.23
N ILE A 233 -22.00 -33.34 -11.38
CA ILE A 233 -22.90 -33.77 -12.43
C ILE A 233 -22.94 -35.30 -12.53
N ASP A 234 -24.10 -35.85 -12.84
CA ASP A 234 -24.26 -37.27 -13.18
C ASP A 234 -23.95 -37.45 -14.67
N SER A 235 -22.91 -38.22 -14.96
CA SER A 235 -22.55 -38.59 -16.33
C SER A 235 -22.91 -40.03 -16.62
N PHE A 236 -23.55 -40.23 -17.78
CA PHE A 236 -23.91 -41.56 -18.25
C PHE A 236 -23.01 -41.96 -19.39
N ASN A 237 -22.25 -43.03 -19.21
CA ASN A 237 -21.52 -43.65 -20.29
C ASN A 237 -22.25 -44.89 -20.75
N THR A 238 -22.67 -44.90 -22.02
CA THR A 238 -23.21 -46.07 -22.68
C THR A 238 -22.08 -46.84 -23.37
N SER A 239 -21.79 -48.07 -22.95
CA SER A 239 -20.89 -48.95 -23.69
C SER A 239 -21.73 -49.95 -24.49
N GLU A 240 -21.59 -49.94 -25.82
CA GLU A 240 -22.17 -50.90 -26.72
C GLU A 240 -21.10 -51.89 -27.15
N ASN A 241 -21.24 -53.16 -26.76
CA ASN A 241 -20.34 -54.22 -27.19
C ASN A 241 -20.95 -54.91 -28.39
N ARG A 242 -20.35 -54.79 -29.59
CA ARG A 242 -20.80 -55.39 -30.85
C ARG A 242 -20.18 -56.77 -31.09
N GLY A 243 -20.23 -57.63 -30.07
CA GLY A 243 -19.86 -59.05 -30.22
C GLY A 243 -21.06 -59.91 -30.62
N SER A 244 -20.90 -61.25 -30.71
CA SER A 244 -21.94 -62.23 -31.05
C SER A 244 -23.14 -62.22 -30.10
N GLN A 245 -23.06 -61.52 -28.96
CA GLN A 245 -24.17 -61.12 -28.08
C GLN A 245 -24.03 -59.63 -27.78
N THR A 246 -25.00 -58.85 -28.22
CA THR A 246 -25.07 -57.40 -27.97
C THR A 246 -25.42 -57.17 -26.50
N SER A 247 -24.55 -56.55 -25.75
CA SER A 247 -24.84 -56.14 -24.37
C SER A 247 -24.73 -54.61 -24.25
N HIS A 248 -25.75 -54.00 -23.66
CA HIS A 248 -25.77 -52.57 -23.34
C HIS A 248 -25.45 -52.39 -21.85
N GLY A 249 -24.37 -51.71 -21.53
CA GLY A 249 -24.01 -51.33 -20.16
C GLY A 249 -24.22 -49.83 -19.95
N LEU A 250 -25.01 -49.46 -18.94
CA LEU A 250 -25.08 -48.08 -18.43
C LEU A 250 -24.19 -47.95 -17.24
N ASN A 251 -23.16 -47.11 -17.37
CA ASN A 251 -22.26 -46.85 -16.26
C ASN A 251 -22.52 -45.40 -15.75
N TYR A 252 -22.89 -45.28 -14.48
CA TYR A 252 -23.12 -44.02 -13.80
C TYR A 252 -21.84 -43.54 -13.17
N GLN A 253 -21.40 -42.32 -13.52
CA GLN A 253 -20.27 -41.69 -12.90
C GLN A 253 -20.65 -40.29 -12.41
N LYS A 254 -20.26 -39.96 -11.19
CA LYS A 254 -20.33 -38.58 -10.67
C LYS A 254 -19.05 -37.87 -11.01
N LEU A 255 -19.17 -36.80 -11.78
CA LEU A 255 -18.03 -35.98 -12.20
C LEU A 255 -18.18 -34.56 -11.64
N GLY A 256 -17.05 -34.00 -11.19
CA GLY A 256 -16.99 -32.58 -10.83
C GLY A 256 -16.80 -31.73 -12.09
N LYS A 257 -17.81 -30.92 -12.44
CA LYS A 257 -17.73 -29.93 -13.51
C LYS A 257 -17.54 -28.54 -12.90
N ALA A 258 -16.62 -27.72 -13.43
CA ALA A 258 -16.49 -26.32 -13.02
C ALA A 258 -17.84 -25.60 -13.18
N LEU A 259 -18.24 -24.78 -12.21
CA LEU A 259 -19.46 -23.97 -12.31
C LEU A 259 -19.44 -23.06 -13.54
N MET A 260 -18.29 -22.45 -13.81
CA MET A 260 -17.95 -21.81 -15.08
C MET A 260 -16.53 -22.21 -15.43
N SER A 261 -16.31 -22.69 -16.63
CA SER A 261 -14.97 -23.02 -17.13
C SER A 261 -14.18 -21.75 -17.43
N GLU A 262 -12.86 -21.89 -17.54
CA GLU A 262 -11.97 -20.80 -17.95
C GLU A 262 -12.41 -20.18 -19.29
N ASP A 263 -12.80 -21.02 -20.25
CA ASP A 263 -13.25 -20.60 -21.57
C ASP A 263 -14.59 -19.81 -21.51
N GLU A 264 -15.54 -20.26 -20.69
CA GLU A 264 -16.81 -19.56 -20.47
C GLU A 264 -16.61 -18.20 -19.82
N ILE A 265 -15.69 -18.08 -18.87
CA ILE A 265 -15.34 -16.82 -18.22
C ILE A 265 -14.63 -15.88 -19.21
N ALA A 266 -13.73 -16.42 -20.04
CA ALA A 266 -12.97 -15.63 -21.01
C ALA A 266 -13.83 -15.00 -22.12
N ILE A 267 -15.00 -15.59 -22.42
CA ILE A 267 -15.98 -15.10 -23.42
C ILE A 267 -17.21 -14.47 -22.78
N MET A 268 -17.22 -14.25 -21.47
CA MET A 268 -18.34 -13.62 -20.76
C MET A 268 -18.64 -12.25 -21.37
N ASP A 269 -19.95 -11.96 -21.53
CA ASP A 269 -20.42 -10.68 -22.05
C ASP A 269 -19.89 -9.52 -21.21
N GLY A 270 -19.41 -8.45 -21.88
CA GLY A 270 -18.87 -7.26 -21.21
C GLY A 270 -19.87 -6.48 -20.35
N GLY A 271 -21.17 -6.75 -20.49
CA GLY A 271 -22.22 -6.23 -19.62
C GLY A 271 -22.47 -7.06 -18.36
N LYS A 272 -21.75 -8.17 -18.18
CA LYS A 272 -21.92 -9.08 -17.03
C LYS A 272 -20.73 -9.01 -16.08
N CYS A 273 -20.99 -9.36 -14.83
CA CYS A 273 -19.96 -9.47 -13.80
C CYS A 273 -20.20 -10.69 -12.90
N ILE A 274 -19.13 -11.17 -12.28
CA ILE A 274 -19.19 -12.18 -11.24
C ILE A 274 -18.90 -11.51 -9.91
N LEU A 275 -19.85 -11.56 -8.99
CA LEU A 275 -19.71 -11.05 -7.62
C LEU A 275 -19.56 -12.23 -6.66
N GLN A 276 -18.46 -12.24 -5.92
CA GLN A 276 -18.20 -13.16 -4.83
C GLN A 276 -18.27 -12.40 -3.51
N LEU A 277 -19.07 -12.90 -2.58
CA LEU A 277 -19.17 -12.36 -1.22
C LEU A 277 -18.81 -13.46 -0.24
N ARG A 278 -18.07 -13.12 0.81
CA ARG A 278 -17.70 -14.08 1.85
C ARG A 278 -18.95 -14.69 2.50
N GLY A 279 -19.03 -16.03 2.50
CA GLY A 279 -20.13 -16.78 3.10
C GLY A 279 -21.42 -16.89 2.26
N VAL A 280 -21.40 -16.40 1.03
CA VAL A 280 -22.56 -16.47 0.11
C VAL A 280 -22.11 -17.12 -1.21
N ARG A 281 -23.05 -17.78 -1.90
CA ARG A 281 -22.79 -18.31 -3.23
C ARG A 281 -22.51 -17.17 -4.21
N PRO A 282 -21.59 -17.36 -5.17
CA PRO A 282 -21.31 -16.35 -6.19
C PRO A 282 -22.56 -15.97 -7.01
N PHE A 283 -22.60 -14.73 -7.44
CA PHE A 283 -23.66 -14.18 -8.29
C PHE A 283 -23.08 -13.88 -9.68
N LEU A 284 -23.84 -14.21 -10.71
CA LEU A 284 -23.61 -13.72 -12.07
C LEU A 284 -24.71 -12.67 -12.36
N SER A 285 -24.29 -11.45 -12.69
CA SER A 285 -25.20 -10.33 -12.99
C SER A 285 -24.93 -9.79 -14.39
#